data_af96c0a7dce3edaec079bb657040d968
#
_entry.id   af96c0a7dce3edaec079bb657040d968
#
_cell.length_a   1.000
_cell.length_b   1.000
_cell.length_c   1.000
_cell.angle_alpha   90.00
_cell.angle_beta   90.00
_cell.angle_gamma   90.00
#
_symmetry.space_group_name_H-M   'P 1'
#
loop_
_entity.id
_entity.type
_entity.pdbx_description
1 polymer ?
#
loop_
_entity_poly.entity_id
_entity_poly.type
_entity_poly.pdbx_seq_one_letter_code
_entity_poly.pdbx_strand_id
1 'polypeptide(L)'
;EQMPFEDVAYWDEVAEIMEWSKTHVYSTFHICWGAQAGLYYHYGIPKYDVAPKIFGVYKHHLCVENEPLFRGFDDEFYVPHSRHTEIRKEDIEKVDQLTILAESDDEAGVYAIANLEERQFFITGHAEYDPLSLKGEYDRDMAAGMPNVDVPKNYYPDDDPTKMPVVRWRSVANLLFANWLNYYVYQETPYELDSLSRYQDNI
;
A
#
# COMPACT_ATOMS: atom_id res chain seq x y z
N GLU A 1 -2.87 3.68 15.05
CA GLU A 1 -3.47 2.86 13.97
C GLU A 1 -4.83 2.30 14.39
N GLN A 2 -4.99 1.73 15.59
CA GLN A 2 -6.22 1.10 16.08
C GLN A 2 -7.34 2.09 16.46
N MET A 3 -7.00 3.36 16.75
CA MET A 3 -7.96 4.42 17.06
C MET A 3 -8.96 4.61 15.89
N PRO A 4 -10.27 4.80 16.15
CA PRO A 4 -11.22 5.21 15.11
C PRO A 4 -10.70 6.38 14.30
N PHE A 5 -11.03 6.46 13.00
CA PHE A 5 -10.48 7.50 12.15
C PHE A 5 -10.89 8.89 12.63
N GLU A 6 -12.12 9.06 13.06
CA GLU A 6 -12.67 10.32 13.56
C GLU A 6 -12.01 10.83 14.84
N ASP A 7 -11.38 9.93 15.62
CA ASP A 7 -10.67 10.27 16.85
C ASP A 7 -9.20 10.64 16.59
N VAL A 8 -8.73 10.50 15.35
CA VAL A 8 -7.36 10.88 14.94
C VAL A 8 -7.28 12.41 14.86
N ALA A 9 -6.34 13.02 15.56
CA ALA A 9 -6.25 14.47 15.73
C ALA A 9 -6.13 15.28 14.43
N TYR A 10 -5.69 14.66 13.34
CA TYR A 10 -5.53 15.26 12.01
C TYR A 10 -6.50 14.65 10.98
N TRP A 11 -7.59 14.02 11.44
CA TRP A 11 -8.54 13.37 10.53
C TRP A 11 -9.22 14.37 9.59
N ASP A 12 -9.60 15.52 10.10
CA ASP A 12 -10.29 16.54 9.32
C ASP A 12 -9.43 17.03 8.14
N GLU A 13 -8.12 17.24 8.37
CA GLU A 13 -7.17 17.62 7.32
C GLU A 13 -6.96 16.51 6.29
N VAL A 14 -6.89 15.26 6.73
CA VAL A 14 -6.79 14.11 5.82
C VAL A 14 -8.05 13.99 4.97
N ALA A 15 -9.23 14.14 5.56
CA ALA A 15 -10.51 14.10 4.86
C ALA A 15 -10.62 15.26 3.84
N GLU A 16 -10.17 16.46 4.18
CA GLU A 16 -10.11 17.59 3.26
C GLU A 16 -9.19 17.32 2.06
N ILE A 17 -8.00 16.74 2.30
CA ILE A 17 -7.08 16.33 1.23
C ILE A 17 -7.72 15.26 0.33
N MET A 18 -8.38 14.27 0.90
CA MET A 18 -9.07 13.22 0.13
C MET A 18 -10.21 13.80 -0.70
N GLU A 19 -11.00 14.73 -0.16
CA GLU A 19 -12.05 15.42 -0.92
C GLU A 19 -11.46 16.25 -2.06
N TRP A 20 -10.43 17.04 -1.77
CA TRP A 20 -9.72 17.85 -2.74
C TRP A 20 -9.14 16.98 -3.89
N SER A 21 -8.61 15.82 -3.56
CA SER A 21 -7.99 14.93 -4.54
C SER A 21 -8.95 14.44 -5.63
N LYS A 22 -10.25 14.33 -5.34
CA LYS A 22 -11.26 13.89 -6.32
C LYS A 22 -11.32 14.76 -7.57
N THR A 23 -10.94 16.02 -7.47
CA THR A 23 -11.08 16.99 -8.57
C THR A 23 -9.77 17.66 -8.98
N HIS A 24 -8.68 17.49 -8.22
CA HIS A 24 -7.44 18.25 -8.43
C HIS A 24 -6.24 17.36 -8.78
N VAL A 25 -6.33 16.04 -8.63
CA VAL A 25 -5.30 15.11 -9.06
C VAL A 25 -5.88 14.06 -10.00
N TYR A 26 -5.05 13.51 -10.86
CA TYR A 26 -5.49 12.56 -11.87
C TYR A 26 -5.56 11.12 -11.36
N SER A 27 -4.68 10.78 -10.44
CA SER A 27 -4.65 9.46 -9.78
C SER A 27 -4.16 9.61 -8.35
N THR A 28 -4.62 8.73 -7.47
CA THR A 28 -4.18 8.65 -6.07
C THR A 28 -3.63 7.27 -5.75
N PHE A 29 -2.62 7.24 -4.88
CA PHE A 29 -1.98 6.01 -4.43
C PHE A 29 -1.82 6.05 -2.91
N HIS A 30 -2.67 5.31 -2.22
CA HIS A 30 -2.77 5.28 -0.76
C HIS A 30 -2.02 4.07 -0.22
N ILE A 31 -1.23 4.23 0.86
CA ILE A 31 -0.40 3.16 1.43
C ILE A 31 -0.77 2.92 2.89
N CYS A 32 -0.88 1.65 3.28
CA CYS A 32 -1.07 1.14 4.63
C CYS A 32 -2.24 1.82 5.37
N TRP A 33 -1.99 2.55 6.45
CA TRP A 33 -3.02 3.31 7.15
C TRP A 33 -3.73 4.30 6.22
N GLY A 34 -2.99 4.94 5.33
CA GLY A 34 -3.57 5.82 4.30
C GLY A 34 -4.51 5.10 3.34
N ALA A 35 -4.22 3.83 2.99
CA ALA A 35 -5.11 3.01 2.19
C ALA A 35 -6.41 2.68 2.94
N GLN A 36 -6.31 2.30 4.21
CA GLN A 36 -7.48 2.05 5.06
C GLN A 36 -8.31 3.32 5.25
N ALA A 37 -7.65 4.46 5.49
CA ALA A 37 -8.30 5.76 5.63
C ALA A 37 -9.02 6.19 4.35
N GLY A 38 -8.41 5.98 3.19
CA GLY A 38 -9.01 6.26 1.89
C GLY A 38 -10.21 5.37 1.59
N LEU A 39 -10.12 4.07 1.86
CA LEU A 39 -11.23 3.14 1.72
C LEU A 39 -12.40 3.49 2.65
N TYR A 40 -12.10 3.91 3.87
CA TYR A 40 -13.11 4.38 4.81
C TYR A 40 -13.77 5.68 4.32
N TYR A 41 -12.97 6.69 3.96
CA TYR A 41 -13.47 7.99 3.54
C TYR A 41 -14.33 7.93 2.27
N HIS A 42 -13.85 7.24 1.23
CA HIS A 42 -14.50 7.21 -0.07
C HIS A 42 -15.64 6.19 -0.16
N TYR A 43 -15.55 5.07 0.58
CA TYR A 43 -16.44 3.91 0.40
C TYR A 43 -17.08 3.41 1.70
N GLY A 44 -16.74 3.98 2.84
CA GLY A 44 -17.28 3.57 4.14
C GLY A 44 -16.80 2.19 4.61
N ILE A 45 -15.69 1.69 4.06
CA ILE A 45 -15.13 0.38 4.43
C ILE A 45 -14.39 0.50 5.77
N PRO A 46 -14.82 -0.25 6.81
CA PRO A 46 -14.19 -0.18 8.12
C PRO A 46 -12.86 -0.92 8.15
N LYS A 47 -12.00 -0.56 9.11
CA LYS A 47 -10.85 -1.37 9.52
C LYS A 47 -11.17 -2.20 10.74
N TYR A 48 -10.46 -3.31 10.90
CA TYR A 48 -10.61 -4.25 12.02
C TYR A 48 -9.26 -4.45 12.71
N ASP A 49 -9.26 -4.51 14.03
CA ASP A 49 -8.07 -4.84 14.81
C ASP A 49 -7.65 -6.28 14.57
N VAL A 50 -6.35 -6.50 14.47
CA VAL A 50 -5.74 -7.83 14.37
C VAL A 50 -4.76 -8.09 15.50
N ALA A 51 -4.75 -9.31 16.00
CA ALA A 51 -3.82 -9.79 17.00
C ALA A 51 -3.47 -11.25 16.71
N PRO A 52 -2.18 -11.60 16.55
CA PRO A 52 -1.00 -10.74 16.66
C PRO A 52 -0.91 -9.70 15.54
N LYS A 53 0.02 -8.74 15.67
CA LYS A 53 0.39 -7.77 14.62
C LYS A 53 0.77 -8.52 13.33
N ILE A 54 0.26 -8.08 12.20
CA ILE A 54 0.74 -8.55 10.90
C ILE A 54 2.11 -7.92 10.65
N PHE A 55 3.18 -8.71 10.83
CA PHE A 55 4.54 -8.20 10.87
C PHE A 55 5.51 -9.14 10.17
N GLY A 56 6.03 -8.74 9.01
CA GLY A 56 6.93 -9.57 8.21
C GLY A 56 6.87 -9.31 6.71
N VAL A 57 7.36 -10.26 5.94
CA VAL A 57 7.37 -10.25 4.48
C VAL A 57 6.49 -11.40 3.98
N TYR A 58 5.35 -11.05 3.40
CA TYR A 58 4.32 -12.01 3.01
C TYR A 58 4.29 -12.23 1.52
N LYS A 59 3.93 -13.44 1.11
CA LYS A 59 3.70 -13.81 -0.27
C LYS A 59 2.30 -13.38 -0.70
N HIS A 60 2.21 -12.81 -1.90
CA HIS A 60 0.97 -12.38 -2.53
C HIS A 60 0.85 -12.98 -3.92
N HIS A 61 -0.38 -13.04 -4.43
CA HIS A 61 -0.70 -13.40 -5.82
C HIS A 61 -1.65 -12.37 -6.44
N LEU A 62 -1.69 -12.35 -7.77
CA LEU A 62 -2.58 -11.47 -8.53
C LEU A 62 -3.98 -12.09 -8.59
N CYS A 63 -5.02 -11.25 -8.40
CA CYS A 63 -6.43 -11.62 -8.52
C CYS A 63 -7.02 -11.25 -9.89
N VAL A 64 -6.29 -10.49 -10.69
CA VAL A 64 -6.72 -9.99 -11.99
C VAL A 64 -5.68 -10.25 -13.06
N GLU A 65 -6.11 -10.44 -14.29
CA GLU A 65 -5.23 -10.59 -15.45
C GLU A 65 -5.05 -9.25 -16.16
N ASN A 66 -3.88 -9.04 -16.74
CA ASN A 66 -3.56 -7.90 -17.63
C ASN A 66 -3.75 -6.50 -17.02
N GLU A 67 -3.70 -6.39 -15.67
CA GLU A 67 -3.76 -5.10 -15.00
C GLU A 67 -2.42 -4.35 -15.16
N PRO A 68 -2.39 -3.13 -15.77
CA PRO A 68 -1.17 -2.40 -16.04
C PRO A 68 -0.32 -2.10 -14.80
N LEU A 69 -0.93 -1.94 -13.62
CA LEU A 69 -0.22 -1.72 -12.35
C LEU A 69 0.77 -2.87 -12.05
N PHE A 70 0.43 -4.09 -12.44
CA PHE A 70 1.23 -5.28 -12.17
C PHE A 70 2.01 -5.80 -13.40
N ARG A 71 2.17 -4.96 -14.42
CA ARG A 71 2.94 -5.36 -15.59
C ARG A 71 4.37 -5.70 -15.24
N GLY A 72 4.78 -6.93 -15.58
CA GLY A 72 6.13 -7.45 -15.30
C GLY A 72 6.28 -8.09 -13.93
N PHE A 73 5.22 -8.18 -13.13
CA PHE A 73 5.22 -8.99 -11.92
C PHE A 73 5.20 -10.48 -12.26
N ASP A 74 5.79 -11.28 -11.37
CA ASP A 74 5.63 -12.71 -11.37
C ASP A 74 4.24 -13.08 -10.80
N ASP A 75 3.78 -14.31 -11.00
CA ASP A 75 2.50 -14.81 -10.48
C ASP A 75 2.44 -14.73 -8.95
N GLU A 76 3.59 -14.88 -8.29
CA GLU A 76 3.77 -14.72 -6.85
C GLU A 76 4.87 -13.69 -6.56
N PHE A 77 4.63 -12.83 -5.57
CA PHE A 77 5.59 -11.81 -5.17
C PHE A 77 5.53 -11.56 -3.66
N TYR A 78 6.56 -10.88 -3.13
CA TYR A 78 6.69 -10.65 -1.69
C TYR A 78 6.62 -9.17 -1.36
N VAL A 79 5.90 -8.84 -0.26
CA VAL A 79 5.75 -7.46 0.23
C VAL A 79 5.86 -7.43 1.76
N PRO A 80 6.57 -6.43 2.33
CA PRO A 80 6.57 -6.17 3.75
C PRO A 80 5.21 -5.66 4.26
N HIS A 81 4.84 -6.10 5.46
CA HIS A 81 3.70 -5.59 6.22
C HIS A 81 4.10 -5.29 7.65
N SER A 82 3.52 -4.24 8.21
CA SER A 82 3.65 -3.86 9.63
C SER A 82 2.38 -3.14 10.06
N ARG A 83 1.37 -3.86 10.54
CA ARG A 83 0.09 -3.27 10.90
C ARG A 83 -0.66 -4.03 11.98
N HIS A 84 -1.45 -3.30 12.77
CA HIS A 84 -2.34 -3.81 13.81
C HIS A 84 -3.81 -3.84 13.36
N THR A 85 -4.08 -3.49 12.11
CA THR A 85 -5.43 -3.45 11.54
C THR A 85 -5.47 -4.06 10.14
N GLU A 86 -6.64 -4.50 9.73
CA GLU A 86 -6.90 -5.07 8.40
C GLU A 86 -8.16 -4.48 7.76
N ILE A 87 -8.25 -4.65 6.45
CA ILE A 87 -9.48 -4.50 5.66
C ILE A 87 -9.93 -5.90 5.25
N ARG A 88 -11.22 -6.18 5.37
CA ARG A 88 -11.77 -7.48 5.01
C ARG A 88 -12.26 -7.53 3.58
N LYS A 89 -12.00 -8.64 2.92
CA LYS A 89 -12.40 -8.92 1.54
C LYS A 89 -13.91 -8.77 1.35
N GLU A 90 -14.68 -9.29 2.30
CA GLU A 90 -16.14 -9.28 2.26
C GLU A 90 -16.75 -7.86 2.31
N ASP A 91 -16.02 -6.89 2.84
CA ASP A 91 -16.48 -5.49 2.84
C ASP A 91 -16.15 -4.79 1.52
N ILE A 92 -15.03 -5.13 0.91
CA ILE A 92 -14.64 -4.62 -0.42
C ILE A 92 -15.61 -5.15 -1.48
N GLU A 93 -15.95 -6.43 -1.44
CA GLU A 93 -16.84 -7.11 -2.40
C GLU A 93 -18.29 -6.58 -2.39
N LYS A 94 -18.67 -5.80 -1.38
CA LYS A 94 -19.97 -5.11 -1.32
C LYS A 94 -20.01 -3.82 -2.12
N VAL A 95 -18.87 -3.33 -2.58
CA VAL A 95 -18.71 -2.05 -3.28
C VAL A 95 -18.39 -2.33 -4.73
N ASP A 96 -19.37 -2.19 -5.61
CA ASP A 96 -19.24 -2.53 -7.04
C ASP A 96 -18.12 -1.78 -7.77
N GLN A 97 -17.73 -0.60 -7.29
CA GLN A 97 -16.67 0.21 -7.89
C GLN A 97 -15.26 -0.28 -7.54
N LEU A 98 -15.11 -1.16 -6.56
CA LEU A 98 -13.82 -1.63 -6.10
C LEU A 98 -13.48 -3.00 -6.67
N THR A 99 -12.24 -3.16 -7.05
CA THR A 99 -11.67 -4.42 -7.51
C THR A 99 -10.48 -4.79 -6.63
N ILE A 100 -10.45 -6.02 -6.13
CA ILE A 100 -9.27 -6.58 -5.48
C ILE A 100 -8.31 -7.01 -6.59
N LEU A 101 -7.13 -6.41 -6.60
CA LEU A 101 -6.11 -6.65 -7.63
C LEU A 101 -5.10 -7.71 -7.21
N ALA A 102 -4.78 -7.78 -5.91
CA ALA A 102 -3.85 -8.76 -5.36
C ALA A 102 -4.15 -9.01 -3.88
N GLU A 103 -3.91 -10.25 -3.44
CA GLU A 103 -4.10 -10.68 -2.05
C GLU A 103 -3.06 -11.73 -1.63
N SER A 104 -2.98 -12.01 -0.35
CA SER A 104 -2.19 -13.09 0.25
C SER A 104 -3.13 -14.19 0.75
N ASP A 105 -2.70 -15.44 0.61
CA ASP A 105 -3.39 -16.58 1.25
C ASP A 105 -3.09 -16.68 2.75
N ASP A 106 -2.08 -15.92 3.21
CA ASP A 106 -1.68 -15.84 4.62
C ASP A 106 -2.46 -14.73 5.35
N GLU A 107 -2.11 -14.47 6.63
CA GLU A 107 -2.71 -13.45 7.47
C GLU A 107 -2.59 -12.01 6.94
N ALA A 108 -1.74 -11.75 5.94
CA ALA A 108 -1.64 -10.44 5.31
C ALA A 108 -2.90 -10.07 4.50
N GLY A 109 -3.68 -11.06 4.04
CA GLY A 109 -4.98 -10.84 3.40
C GLY A 109 -4.92 -9.94 2.16
N VAL A 110 -5.91 -9.05 2.01
CA VAL A 110 -5.99 -8.19 0.83
C VAL A 110 -4.83 -7.20 0.79
N TYR A 111 -4.13 -7.15 -0.35
CA TYR A 111 -2.96 -6.29 -0.56
C TYR A 111 -3.25 -5.05 -1.39
N ALA A 112 -3.85 -5.22 -2.55
CA ALA A 112 -4.08 -4.13 -3.48
C ALA A 112 -5.54 -4.08 -3.92
N ILE A 113 -6.15 -2.91 -3.77
CA ILE A 113 -7.52 -2.62 -4.17
C ILE A 113 -7.51 -1.38 -5.05
N ALA A 114 -8.38 -1.31 -6.04
CA ALA A 114 -8.53 -0.11 -6.86
C ALA A 114 -9.99 0.19 -7.20
N ASN A 115 -10.30 1.48 -7.34
CA ASN A 115 -11.33 1.97 -8.22
C ASN A 115 -10.63 2.41 -9.51
N LEU A 116 -10.72 1.58 -10.55
CA LEU A 116 -10.01 1.81 -11.82
C LEU A 116 -10.60 2.99 -12.62
N GLU A 117 -11.90 3.25 -12.50
CA GLU A 117 -12.56 4.39 -13.16
C GLU A 117 -12.06 5.72 -12.59
N GLU A 118 -11.95 5.80 -11.26
CA GLU A 118 -11.46 6.98 -10.55
C GLU A 118 -9.93 7.00 -10.38
N ARG A 119 -9.24 5.95 -10.84
CA ARG A 119 -7.77 5.80 -10.74
C ARG A 119 -7.26 5.95 -9.31
N GLN A 120 -8.00 5.37 -8.36
CA GLN A 120 -7.65 5.33 -6.95
C GLN A 120 -7.08 3.97 -6.59
N PHE A 121 -5.89 3.94 -6.01
CA PHE A 121 -5.20 2.71 -5.61
C PHE A 121 -4.97 2.68 -4.09
N PHE A 122 -5.28 1.55 -3.47
CA PHE A 122 -5.20 1.34 -2.02
C PHE A 122 -4.33 0.11 -1.77
N ILE A 123 -3.13 0.33 -1.23
CA ILE A 123 -2.11 -0.70 -1.02
C ILE A 123 -1.88 -0.88 0.48
N THR A 124 -2.18 -2.04 1.03
CA THR A 124 -2.13 -2.30 2.48
C THR A 124 -0.74 -2.62 3.00
N GLY A 125 0.19 -3.01 2.12
CA GLY A 125 1.57 -3.33 2.45
C GLY A 125 2.54 -2.19 2.14
N HIS A 126 3.81 -2.43 2.40
CA HIS A 126 4.89 -1.44 2.35
C HIS A 126 6.00 -1.85 1.36
N ALA A 127 5.72 -1.82 0.05
CA ALA A 127 6.74 -2.10 -0.96
C ALA A 127 7.90 -1.08 -0.92
N GLU A 128 7.65 0.13 -0.40
CA GLU A 128 8.64 1.21 -0.28
C GLU A 128 9.65 1.04 0.86
N TYR A 129 9.48 0.06 1.73
CA TYR A 129 10.34 -0.13 2.89
C TYR A 129 11.80 -0.37 2.50
N ASP A 130 12.68 0.33 3.20
CA ASP A 130 14.11 0.04 3.20
C ASP A 130 14.42 -1.38 3.72
N PRO A 131 15.55 -1.97 3.31
CA PRO A 131 15.97 -3.29 3.79
C PRO A 131 15.93 -3.48 5.30
N LEU A 132 16.16 -2.44 6.08
CA LEU A 132 16.23 -2.48 7.54
C LEU A 132 15.01 -1.89 8.27
N SER A 133 13.94 -1.50 7.56
CA SER A 133 12.77 -0.88 8.19
C SER A 133 12.10 -1.79 9.24
N LEU A 134 11.79 -3.03 8.89
CA LEU A 134 11.19 -3.99 9.84
C LEU A 134 12.15 -4.33 11.00
N LYS A 135 13.47 -4.38 10.73
CA LYS A 135 14.46 -4.56 11.79
C LYS A 135 14.45 -3.39 12.76
N GLY A 136 14.40 -2.16 12.25
CA GLY A 136 14.35 -0.95 13.08
C GLY A 136 13.09 -0.91 13.96
N GLU A 137 11.95 -1.33 13.43
CA GLU A 137 10.72 -1.45 14.22
C GLU A 137 10.85 -2.52 15.31
N TYR A 138 11.33 -3.72 14.95
CA TYR A 138 11.54 -4.82 15.88
C TYR A 138 12.49 -4.42 17.02
N ASP A 139 13.66 -3.87 16.69
CA ASP A 139 14.67 -3.46 17.68
C ASP A 139 14.13 -2.36 18.60
N ARG A 140 13.38 -1.40 18.07
CA ARG A 140 12.73 -0.31 18.85
C ARG A 140 11.72 -0.88 19.84
N ASP A 141 10.84 -1.77 19.40
CA ASP A 141 9.75 -2.31 20.20
C ASP A 141 10.31 -3.23 21.30
N MET A 142 11.35 -4.03 20.98
CA MET A 142 12.10 -4.83 21.94
C MET A 142 12.81 -3.95 22.99
N ALA A 143 13.47 -2.88 22.56
CA ALA A 143 14.16 -1.96 23.48
C ALA A 143 13.19 -1.20 24.39
N ALA A 144 11.98 -0.91 23.91
CA ALA A 144 10.91 -0.30 24.69
C ALA A 144 10.24 -1.27 25.68
N GLY A 145 10.59 -2.56 25.65
CA GLY A 145 10.01 -3.59 26.50
C GLY A 145 8.52 -3.82 26.21
N MET A 146 8.10 -3.61 24.95
CA MET A 146 6.71 -3.86 24.56
C MET A 146 6.36 -5.34 24.71
N PRO A 147 5.17 -5.67 25.19
CA PRO A 147 4.75 -7.07 25.29
C PRO A 147 4.45 -7.65 23.90
N ASN A 148 4.73 -8.95 23.72
CA ASN A 148 4.36 -9.73 22.55
C ASN A 148 4.94 -9.16 21.23
N VAL A 149 6.23 -8.80 21.24
CA VAL A 149 6.95 -8.40 20.05
C VAL A 149 7.43 -9.66 19.32
N ASP A 150 6.76 -10.00 18.23
CA ASP A 150 7.14 -11.14 17.38
C ASP A 150 8.29 -10.76 16.44
N VAL A 151 9.12 -11.76 16.12
CA VAL A 151 10.11 -11.63 15.05
C VAL A 151 9.37 -11.46 13.71
N PRO A 152 9.77 -10.49 12.85
CA PRO A 152 9.12 -10.32 11.54
C PRO A 152 9.22 -11.61 10.71
N LYS A 153 8.06 -12.16 10.30
CA LYS A 153 7.97 -13.41 9.54
C LYS A 153 8.67 -13.31 8.18
N ASN A 154 9.36 -14.36 7.77
CA ASN A 154 10.01 -14.49 6.44
C ASN A 154 10.99 -13.35 6.10
N TYR A 155 11.43 -12.59 7.07
CA TYR A 155 12.30 -11.45 6.90
C TYR A 155 13.78 -11.80 7.12
N TYR A 156 14.08 -12.51 8.18
CA TYR A 156 15.41 -13.04 8.44
C TYR A 156 15.58 -14.44 7.87
N PRO A 157 16.81 -14.85 7.48
CA PRO A 157 17.09 -16.26 7.22
C PRO A 157 16.77 -17.12 8.44
N ASP A 158 15.97 -18.17 8.25
CA ASP A 158 15.52 -19.09 9.31
C ASP A 158 14.79 -18.38 10.48
N ASP A 159 14.19 -17.20 10.23
CA ASP A 159 13.58 -16.32 11.21
C ASP A 159 14.50 -15.94 12.40
N ASP A 160 15.81 -15.95 12.17
CA ASP A 160 16.85 -15.66 13.16
C ASP A 160 17.21 -14.15 13.14
N PRO A 161 16.77 -13.34 14.14
CA PRO A 161 16.99 -11.88 14.16
C PRO A 161 18.47 -11.48 14.35
N THR A 162 19.36 -12.42 14.60
CA THR A 162 20.81 -12.17 14.65
C THR A 162 21.45 -12.11 13.26
N LYS A 163 20.73 -12.59 12.24
CA LYS A 163 21.18 -12.58 10.84
C LYS A 163 20.74 -11.30 10.12
N MET A 164 21.42 -11.00 9.03
CA MET A 164 20.99 -9.90 8.16
C MET A 164 19.73 -10.30 7.37
N PRO A 165 18.74 -9.39 7.24
CA PRO A 165 17.52 -9.68 6.50
C PRO A 165 17.77 -9.87 5.00
N VAL A 166 16.89 -10.64 4.36
CA VAL A 166 16.92 -10.88 2.91
C VAL A 166 15.82 -10.08 2.23
N VAL A 167 16.21 -9.12 1.40
CA VAL A 167 15.28 -8.29 0.63
C VAL A 167 14.71 -9.08 -0.55
N ARG A 168 13.39 -9.24 -0.58
CA ARG A 168 12.64 -9.97 -1.63
C ARG A 168 11.59 -9.11 -2.34
N TRP A 169 11.52 -7.81 -2.03
CA TRP A 169 10.48 -6.89 -2.53
C TRP A 169 11.01 -5.70 -3.34
N ARG A 170 12.31 -5.56 -3.54
CA ARG A 170 12.89 -4.41 -4.25
C ARG A 170 12.43 -4.31 -5.71
N SER A 171 12.38 -5.42 -6.42
CA SER A 171 11.90 -5.47 -7.80
C SER A 171 10.40 -5.15 -7.87
N VAL A 172 9.63 -5.69 -6.94
CA VAL A 172 8.19 -5.41 -6.77
C VAL A 172 7.95 -3.92 -6.56
N ALA A 173 8.68 -3.29 -5.63
CA ALA A 173 8.59 -1.85 -5.38
C ALA A 173 8.86 -1.03 -6.65
N ASN A 174 9.97 -1.32 -7.32
CA ASN A 174 10.33 -0.59 -8.54
C ASN A 174 9.28 -0.73 -9.63
N LEU A 175 8.75 -1.92 -9.86
CA LEU A 175 7.69 -2.15 -10.86
C LEU A 175 6.39 -1.47 -10.44
N LEU A 176 5.94 -1.62 -9.20
CA LEU A 176 4.68 -1.07 -8.71
C LEU A 176 4.61 0.45 -8.91
N PHE A 177 5.61 1.17 -8.42
CA PHE A 177 5.65 2.63 -8.53
C PHE A 177 5.91 3.10 -9.96
N ALA A 178 6.78 2.43 -10.70
CA ALA A 178 7.04 2.78 -12.10
C ALA A 178 5.79 2.55 -12.97
N ASN A 179 5.06 1.46 -12.76
CA ASN A 179 3.83 1.17 -13.49
C ASN A 179 2.72 2.18 -13.14
N TRP A 180 2.52 2.49 -11.85
CA TRP A 180 1.54 3.49 -11.45
C TRP A 180 1.85 4.86 -12.08
N LEU A 181 3.10 5.35 -11.95
CA LEU A 181 3.50 6.62 -12.53
C LEU A 181 3.35 6.63 -14.05
N ASN A 182 3.72 5.55 -14.74
CA ASN A 182 3.67 5.47 -16.18
C ASN A 182 2.24 5.36 -16.73
N TYR A 183 1.46 4.40 -16.20
CA TYR A 183 0.15 4.06 -16.79
C TYR A 183 -1.01 4.87 -16.21
N TYR A 184 -0.93 5.34 -14.96
CA TYR A 184 -2.04 6.01 -14.29
C TYR A 184 -1.80 7.49 -13.96
N VAL A 185 -0.57 7.96 -14.15
CA VAL A 185 -0.23 9.37 -14.00
C VAL A 185 0.24 9.96 -15.33
N TYR A 186 1.35 9.46 -15.85
CA TYR A 186 2.03 10.10 -16.99
C TYR A 186 1.28 9.95 -18.32
N GLN A 187 0.78 8.75 -18.63
CA GLN A 187 0.10 8.50 -19.92
C GLN A 187 -1.35 9.00 -19.95
N GLU A 188 -2.00 9.06 -18.79
CA GLU A 188 -3.42 9.37 -18.70
C GLU A 188 -3.70 10.84 -18.36
N THR A 189 -2.77 11.54 -17.68
CA THR A 189 -2.95 12.95 -17.35
C THR A 189 -3.04 13.79 -18.60
N PRO A 190 -4.12 14.60 -18.80
CA PRO A 190 -4.26 15.48 -19.95
C PRO A 190 -3.11 16.47 -19.99
N TYR A 191 -2.39 16.46 -21.10
CA TYR A 191 -1.17 17.22 -21.22
C TYR A 191 -1.10 17.95 -22.56
N GLU A 192 -1.07 19.29 -22.51
CA GLU A 192 -0.94 20.12 -23.71
C GLU A 192 0.54 20.38 -24.01
N LEU A 193 1.09 19.67 -25.01
CA LEU A 193 2.47 19.81 -25.47
C LEU A 193 2.82 21.25 -25.87
N ASP A 194 1.87 22.00 -26.41
CA ASP A 194 2.05 23.40 -26.82
C ASP A 194 2.31 24.34 -25.64
N SER A 195 1.91 23.96 -24.42
CA SER A 195 2.20 24.74 -23.20
C SER A 195 3.68 24.67 -22.78
N LEU A 196 4.47 23.77 -23.37
CA LEU A 196 5.92 23.61 -23.13
C LEU A 196 6.82 24.52 -23.98
N SER A 197 6.27 25.31 -24.87
CA SER A 197 7.05 26.21 -25.75
C SER A 197 8.03 27.14 -25.00
N ARG A 198 7.84 27.32 -23.69
CA ARG A 198 8.78 28.10 -22.84
C ARG A 198 10.17 27.48 -22.66
N TYR A 199 10.35 26.21 -23.02
CA TYR A 199 11.62 25.51 -22.89
C TYR A 199 12.40 25.39 -24.20
N GLN A 200 11.79 25.73 -25.36
CA GLN A 200 12.44 25.64 -26.67
C GLN A 200 13.35 26.84 -26.95
N ASP A 201 13.19 27.96 -26.25
CA ASP A 201 13.95 29.18 -26.49
C ASP A 201 15.28 29.27 -25.72
N ASN A 202 15.68 28.24 -25.01
CA ASN A 202 16.90 28.22 -24.14
C ASN A 202 17.89 27.08 -24.48
N ILE A 203 17.89 26.55 -25.71
CA ILE A 203 18.90 25.58 -26.17
C ILE A 203 19.69 26.19 -27.34
#